data_e8144cb741eec5d0196673740d78b3a5
#
_entry.id   e8144cb741eec5d0196673740d78b3a5
#
_cell.length_a   1.000
_cell.length_b   1.000
_cell.length_c   1.000
_cell.angle_alpha   90.00
_cell.angle_beta   90.00
_cell.angle_gamma   90.00
#
_symmetry.space_group_name_H-M   'P 1'
#
loop_
_entity.id
_entity.type
_entity.pdbx_description
1 polymer ?
#
loop_
_entity_poly.entity_id
_entity_poly.type
_entity_poly.pdbx_seq_one_letter_code
_entity_poly.pdbx_strand_id
1 'polypeptide(L)' 'KRQVYVLQRFFGMSSGQATAIMLNVHQRGVGVCGVFSYEVAEAKATQVMDYARQNEHPLQLQIEKE' A
#
# COMPACT_ATOMS: atom_id res chain seq x y z
N LYS A 1 7.49 -0.85 -11.34
CA LYS A 1 7.59 -1.67 -10.15
C LYS A 1 6.22 -1.94 -9.59
N ARG A 2 6.02 -3.17 -9.12
CA ARG A 2 4.68 -3.60 -8.71
C ARG A 2 4.18 -2.88 -7.48
N GLN A 3 5.07 -2.61 -6.51
CA GLN A 3 4.66 -1.90 -5.30
C GLN A 3 4.24 -0.47 -5.64
N VAL A 4 4.97 0.20 -6.52
CA VAL A 4 4.60 1.54 -6.96
C VAL A 4 3.26 1.52 -7.65
N TYR A 5 3.04 0.54 -8.53
CA TYR A 5 1.76 0.40 -9.20
C TYR A 5 0.61 0.23 -8.22
N VAL A 6 0.80 -0.63 -7.21
CA VAL A 6 -0.23 -0.88 -6.19
C VAL A 6 -0.60 0.41 -5.47
N LEU A 7 0.40 1.20 -5.09
CA LEU A 7 0.14 2.45 -4.39
C LEU A 7 -0.61 3.45 -5.28
N GLN A 8 -0.27 3.49 -6.54
CA GLN A 8 -0.98 4.37 -7.46
C GLN A 8 -2.40 3.88 -7.73
N ARG A 9 -2.56 2.57 -7.95
CA ARG A 9 -3.84 2.00 -8.36
C ARG A 9 -4.86 2.00 -7.23
N PHE A 10 -4.44 1.61 -6.03
CA PHE A 10 -5.38 1.39 -4.94
C PHE A 10 -5.43 2.53 -3.93
N PHE A 11 -4.42 3.39 -3.92
CA PHE A 11 -4.38 4.53 -2.99
C PHE A 11 -4.38 5.87 -3.70
N GLY A 12 -4.45 5.87 -5.04
CA GLY A 12 -4.57 7.11 -5.80
C GLY A 12 -3.37 8.03 -5.73
N MET A 13 -2.20 7.48 -5.47
CA MET A 13 -0.99 8.29 -5.35
C MET A 13 -0.40 8.64 -6.70
N SER A 14 0.30 9.77 -6.75
CA SER A 14 1.16 10.06 -7.89
C SER A 14 2.36 9.12 -7.88
N SER A 15 3.07 9.04 -9.01
CA SER A 15 4.28 8.21 -9.05
C SER A 15 5.32 8.71 -8.07
N GLY A 16 5.43 10.03 -7.89
CA GLY A 16 6.37 10.60 -6.94
C GLY A 16 6.06 10.21 -5.50
N GLN A 17 4.77 10.29 -5.13
CA GLN A 17 4.36 9.90 -3.78
C GLN A 17 4.60 8.40 -3.54
N ALA A 18 4.24 7.58 -4.51
CA ALA A 18 4.41 6.14 -4.38
C ALA A 18 5.89 5.78 -4.25
N THR A 19 6.73 6.42 -5.06
CA THR A 19 8.18 6.19 -4.99
C THR A 19 8.74 6.59 -3.63
N ALA A 20 8.28 7.74 -3.09
CA ALA A 20 8.75 8.19 -1.78
C ALA A 20 8.37 7.21 -0.68
N ILE A 21 7.15 6.65 -0.74
CA ILE A 21 6.73 5.65 0.24
C ILE A 21 7.58 4.39 0.13
N MET A 22 7.83 3.93 -1.07
CA MET A 22 8.67 2.74 -1.25
C MET A 22 10.09 2.97 -0.78
N LEU A 23 10.61 4.19 -0.95
CA LEU A 23 11.92 4.52 -0.43
C LEU A 23 11.94 4.42 1.10
N ASN A 24 10.89 4.93 1.76
CA ASN A 24 10.76 4.78 3.21
C ASN A 24 10.72 3.31 3.63
N VAL A 25 9.99 2.49 2.88
CA VAL A 25 9.93 1.07 3.18
C VAL A 25 11.32 0.43 3.09
N HIS A 26 12.07 0.77 2.06
CA HIS A 26 13.40 0.20 1.86
C HIS A 26 14.41 0.70 2.91
N GLN A 27 14.28 1.95 3.34
CA GLN A 27 15.24 2.53 4.27
C GLN A 27 14.88 2.31 5.72
N ARG A 28 13.57 2.27 6.03
CA ARG A 28 13.10 2.21 7.42
C ARG A 28 12.24 0.99 7.73
N GLY A 29 11.94 0.19 6.71
CA GLY A 29 11.16 -1.02 6.87
C GLY A 29 9.66 -0.83 6.77
N VAL A 30 9.16 0.40 6.87
CA VAL A 30 7.72 0.68 6.80
C VAL A 30 7.46 1.97 6.06
N GLY A 31 6.25 2.07 5.50
CA GLY A 31 5.77 3.30 4.89
C GLY A 31 4.26 3.40 5.15
N VAL A 32 3.78 4.62 5.37
CA VAL A 32 2.37 4.86 5.63
C VAL A 32 1.68 5.17 4.31
N CYS A 33 0.65 4.38 3.98
CA CYS A 33 -0.07 4.55 2.72
C CYS A 33 -1.20 5.57 2.83
N GLY A 34 -1.64 5.89 4.03
CA GLY A 34 -2.67 6.88 4.24
C GLY A 34 -3.37 6.65 5.55
N VAL A 35 -4.20 7.63 5.92
CA VAL A 35 -5.03 7.56 7.13
C VAL A 35 -6.48 7.56 6.67
N PHE A 36 -7.21 6.54 7.05
CA PHE A 36 -8.58 6.31 6.60
C PHE A 36 -9.45 5.89 7.77
N SER A 37 -10.76 5.96 7.59
CA SER A 37 -11.64 5.28 8.52
C SER A 37 -11.32 3.78 8.51
N TYR A 38 -11.67 3.08 9.58
CA TYR A 38 -11.37 1.67 9.66
C TYR A 38 -11.98 0.89 8.49
N GLU A 39 -13.24 1.21 8.16
CA GLU A 39 -13.93 0.51 7.07
C GLU A 39 -13.24 0.71 5.73
N VAL A 40 -12.82 1.95 5.45
CA VAL A 40 -12.13 2.24 4.20
C VAL A 40 -10.76 1.57 4.17
N ALA A 41 -10.04 1.63 5.29
CA ALA A 41 -8.72 0.99 5.37
C ALA A 41 -8.84 -0.51 5.13
N GLU A 42 -9.85 -1.13 5.73
CA GLU A 42 -10.07 -2.55 5.57
C GLU A 42 -10.41 -2.93 4.13
N ALA A 43 -11.26 -2.12 3.49
CA ALA A 43 -11.61 -2.36 2.10
C ALA A 43 -10.38 -2.24 1.19
N LYS A 44 -9.54 -1.23 1.42
CA LYS A 44 -8.33 -1.05 0.62
C LYS A 44 -7.35 -2.20 0.85
N ALA A 45 -7.18 -2.61 2.09
CA ALA A 45 -6.28 -3.72 2.40
C ALA A 45 -6.74 -5.01 1.72
N THR A 46 -8.06 -5.27 1.72
CA THR A 46 -8.60 -6.44 1.05
C THR A 46 -8.32 -6.39 -0.45
N GLN A 47 -8.56 -5.24 -1.08
CA GLN A 47 -8.30 -5.08 -2.51
C GLN A 47 -6.84 -5.33 -2.86
N VAL A 48 -5.95 -4.77 -2.06
CA VAL A 48 -4.51 -4.91 -2.32
C VAL A 48 -4.06 -6.35 -2.13
N MET A 49 -4.52 -6.99 -1.06
CA MET A 49 -4.12 -8.36 -0.79
C MET A 49 -4.68 -9.33 -1.81
N ASP A 50 -5.91 -9.09 -2.29
CA ASP A 50 -6.47 -9.90 -3.38
C ASP A 50 -5.64 -9.76 -4.66
N TYR A 51 -5.27 -8.53 -4.99
CA TYR A 51 -4.43 -8.27 -6.16
C TYR A 51 -3.08 -8.98 -6.02
N ALA A 52 -2.46 -8.87 -4.85
CA ALA A 52 -1.16 -9.47 -4.59
C ALA A 52 -1.23 -10.99 -4.74
N ARG A 53 -2.29 -11.60 -4.22
CA ARG A 53 -2.48 -13.03 -4.30
C ARG A 53 -2.64 -13.49 -5.73
N GLN A 54 -3.47 -12.79 -6.50
CA GLN A 54 -3.74 -13.14 -7.89
C GLN A 54 -2.50 -13.02 -8.76
N ASN A 55 -1.60 -12.14 -8.40
CA ASN A 55 -0.39 -11.88 -9.17
C ASN A 55 0.86 -12.49 -8.55
N GLU A 56 0.70 -13.36 -7.56
CA GLU A 56 1.78 -14.04 -6.87
C GLU A 56 2.85 -13.05 -6.39
N HIS A 57 2.39 -11.93 -5.83
CA HIS A 57 3.24 -10.82 -5.47
C HIS A 57 3.16 -10.62 -3.96
N PRO A 58 4.19 -11.02 -3.20
CA PRO A 58 4.10 -10.93 -1.74
C PRO A 58 4.08 -9.48 -1.28
N LEU A 59 3.07 -9.15 -0.48
CA LEU A 59 2.93 -7.84 0.13
C LEU A 59 2.45 -8.02 1.55
N GLN A 60 2.86 -7.11 2.42
CA GLN A 60 2.38 -7.06 3.79
C GLN A 60 1.75 -5.70 4.04
N LEU A 61 0.55 -5.74 4.57
CA LEU A 61 -0.17 -4.54 4.95
C LEU A 61 -0.67 -4.69 6.38
N GLN A 62 -0.68 -3.60 7.11
CA GLN A 62 -1.22 -3.57 8.45
C GLN A 62 -2.10 -2.34 8.61
N ILE A 63 -3.19 -2.51 9.36
CA ILE A 63 -4.04 -1.39 9.76
C ILE A 63 -3.71 -1.12 11.21
N GLU A 64 -3.26 0.09 11.48
CA GLU A 64 -2.92 0.49 12.85
C GLU A 64 -3.79 1.66 13.25
N LYS A 65 -4.25 1.63 14.47
CA LYS A 65 -5.02 2.74 15.02
C LYS A 65 -4.08 3.92 15.25
N GLU A 66 -4.54 5.07 14.78
CA GLU A 66 -3.76 6.29 14.89
C GLU A 66 -3.69 6.82 16.32
#